data_4c2ede29478c0e58ce62ea7fe6d4bb22
#
_entry.id   4c2ede29478c0e58ce62ea7fe6d4bb22
#
_cell.length_a   1.000
_cell.length_b   1.000
_cell.length_c   1.000
_cell.angle_alpha   90.00
_cell.angle_beta   90.00
_cell.angle_gamma   90.00
#
_symmetry.space_group_name_H-M   'P 1'
#
loop_
_entity.id
_entity.type
_entity.pdbx_description
1 polymer ?
#
loop_
_entity_poly.entity_id
_entity_poly.type
_entity_poly.pdbx_seq_one_letter_code
_entity_poly.pdbx_strand_id
1 'polypeptide(L)'
;LTVRGLIEQSNVAFIGTTDDPIDDLYWHKKIKEDPTIKFTVAPSFRPDKAININKPGFAEYMGKLAAVVGKEKLACIDCVTDALTKRIEFFAEMGCRASDHGLDYIPYREAAKEEVNAIYQKVMKGETCTTEEAEKYQTYILIHLGKQYHRLGIAMQIHYNCLRNVNRSQYAKLGPDTGYDMINTATCGGE
;
A
#
# COMPACT_ATOMS: atom_id res chain seq x y z
N LEU A 1 15.03 2.39 30.58
CA LEU A 1 13.78 2.06 29.91
C LEU A 1 14.04 1.97 28.41
N THR A 2 13.76 0.83 27.79
CA THR A 2 13.93 0.61 26.34
C THR A 2 12.56 0.45 25.70
N VAL A 3 12.45 0.67 24.37
CA VAL A 3 11.21 0.43 23.63
C VAL A 3 10.71 -1.00 23.85
N ARG A 4 11.61 -1.99 23.72
CA ARG A 4 11.29 -3.39 23.99
C ARG A 4 10.78 -3.60 25.41
N GLY A 5 11.43 -3.04 26.42
CA GLY A 5 10.99 -3.16 27.83
C GLY A 5 9.60 -2.57 28.07
N LEU A 6 9.23 -1.48 27.37
CA LEU A 6 7.88 -0.92 27.43
C LEU A 6 6.85 -1.86 26.79
N ILE A 7 7.15 -2.44 25.64
CA ILE A 7 6.29 -3.41 24.95
C ILE A 7 6.02 -4.62 25.85
N GLU A 8 7.09 -5.20 26.44
CA GLU A 8 7.01 -6.35 27.33
C GLU A 8 6.24 -6.02 28.64
N GLN A 9 6.51 -4.87 29.23
CA GLN A 9 5.80 -4.40 30.43
C GLN A 9 4.30 -4.18 30.18
N SER A 10 3.93 -3.78 28.96
CA SER A 10 2.55 -3.57 28.55
C SER A 10 1.83 -4.86 28.13
N ASN A 11 2.47 -6.02 28.28
CA ASN A 11 1.94 -7.33 27.88
C ASN A 11 1.45 -7.39 26.43
N VAL A 12 2.14 -6.72 25.51
CA VAL A 12 1.83 -6.77 24.09
C VAL A 12 2.18 -8.14 23.54
N ALA A 13 1.21 -8.82 22.94
CA ALA A 13 1.40 -10.13 22.33
C ALA A 13 1.75 -10.05 20.82
N PHE A 14 1.22 -9.03 20.15
CA PHE A 14 1.35 -8.87 18.69
C PHE A 14 1.45 -7.40 18.29
N ILE A 15 2.34 -7.12 17.34
CA ILE A 15 2.51 -5.81 16.70
C ILE A 15 2.41 -5.99 15.19
N GLY A 16 1.43 -5.34 14.57
CA GLY A 16 1.37 -5.15 13.11
C GLY A 16 2.07 -3.85 12.73
N THR A 17 3.02 -3.90 11.84
CA THR A 17 3.64 -2.70 11.26
C THR A 17 2.96 -2.34 9.95
N THR A 18 3.27 -1.17 9.40
CA THR A 18 2.77 -0.74 8.09
C THR A 18 3.95 -0.65 7.12
N ASP A 19 3.98 -1.54 6.13
CA ASP A 19 5.15 -1.73 5.29
C ASP A 19 4.82 -1.62 3.80
N ASP A 20 5.70 -0.98 3.06
CA ASP A 20 5.57 -0.79 1.61
C ASP A 20 5.90 -2.09 0.86
N PRO A 21 5.21 -2.44 -0.25
CA PRO A 21 5.53 -3.60 -1.09
C PRO A 21 7.00 -3.75 -1.49
N ILE A 22 7.77 -2.67 -1.57
CA ILE A 22 9.19 -2.72 -1.93
C ILE A 22 10.13 -2.97 -0.75
N ASP A 23 9.61 -3.01 0.48
CA ASP A 23 10.40 -3.23 1.69
C ASP A 23 10.97 -4.66 1.72
N ASP A 24 12.25 -4.81 2.08
CA ASP A 24 12.90 -6.11 2.19
C ASP A 24 12.59 -6.85 3.51
N LEU A 25 11.87 -6.20 4.41
CA LEU A 25 11.47 -6.68 5.74
C LEU A 25 12.68 -7.15 6.58
N TYR A 26 13.83 -6.51 6.41
CA TYR A 26 15.06 -6.86 7.10
C TYR A 26 14.88 -6.93 8.62
N TRP A 27 14.23 -5.91 9.21
CA TRP A 27 14.04 -5.86 10.66
C TRP A 27 13.05 -6.91 11.15
N HIS A 28 12.03 -7.26 10.38
CA HIS A 28 11.11 -8.34 10.71
C HIS A 28 11.83 -9.68 10.79
N LYS A 29 12.75 -9.94 9.84
CA LYS A 29 13.59 -11.13 9.85
C LYS A 29 14.45 -11.17 11.10
N LYS A 30 15.13 -10.06 11.45
CA LYS A 30 15.99 -9.95 12.64
C LYS A 30 15.22 -10.15 13.93
N ILE A 31 14.03 -9.57 14.05
CA ILE A 31 13.17 -9.74 15.22
C ILE A 31 12.71 -11.20 15.35
N LYS A 32 12.32 -11.83 14.24
CA LYS A 32 11.89 -13.24 14.21
C LYS A 32 13.02 -14.22 14.59
N GLU A 33 14.26 -13.87 14.27
CA GLU A 33 15.44 -14.68 14.59
C GLU A 33 15.91 -14.51 16.06
N ASP A 34 15.46 -13.49 16.78
CA ASP A 34 15.87 -13.22 18.17
C ASP A 34 15.00 -14.03 19.16
N PRO A 35 15.54 -15.12 19.77
CA PRO A 35 14.76 -15.98 20.68
C PRO A 35 14.42 -15.29 22.00
N THR A 36 14.97 -14.12 22.26
CA THR A 36 14.72 -13.37 23.49
C THR A 36 13.49 -12.47 23.38
N ILE A 37 12.93 -12.25 22.18
CA ILE A 37 11.70 -11.49 21.96
C ILE A 37 10.50 -12.40 22.20
N LYS A 38 9.56 -11.94 23.06
CA LYS A 38 8.41 -12.72 23.51
C LYS A 38 7.07 -12.34 22.83
N PHE A 39 7.10 -11.35 21.98
CA PHE A 39 5.94 -10.88 21.21
C PHE A 39 6.18 -11.06 19.71
N THR A 40 5.10 -11.18 18.95
CA THR A 40 5.18 -11.30 17.49
C THR A 40 5.19 -9.92 16.85
N VAL A 41 6.08 -9.71 15.87
CA VAL A 41 6.04 -8.55 14.98
C VAL A 41 5.82 -9.06 13.56
N ALA A 42 4.77 -8.60 12.89
CA ALA A 42 4.45 -9.00 11.53
C ALA A 42 4.17 -7.78 10.66
N PRO A 43 4.55 -7.83 9.37
CA PRO A 43 4.26 -6.74 8.44
C PRO A 43 2.78 -6.69 8.07
N SER A 44 2.27 -5.49 7.78
CA SER A 44 1.03 -5.28 7.05
C SER A 44 1.34 -4.74 5.66
N PHE A 45 0.67 -5.28 4.64
CA PHE A 45 0.91 -4.92 3.25
C PHE A 45 0.21 -3.63 2.88
N ARG A 46 0.95 -2.53 2.62
CA ARG A 46 0.39 -1.22 2.27
C ARG A 46 0.80 -0.75 0.87
N PRO A 47 0.05 -1.11 -0.16
CA PRO A 47 0.39 -0.84 -1.56
C PRO A 47 -0.09 0.52 -2.08
N ASP A 48 -0.34 1.52 -1.25
CA ASP A 48 -0.94 2.80 -1.63
C ASP A 48 -0.21 3.49 -2.78
N LYS A 49 1.13 3.43 -2.81
CA LYS A 49 1.91 4.03 -3.90
C LYS A 49 1.75 3.31 -5.22
N ALA A 50 1.40 2.02 -5.21
CA ALA A 50 1.07 1.26 -6.41
C ALA A 50 -0.37 1.49 -6.88
N ILE A 51 -1.27 1.89 -5.98
CA ILE A 51 -2.69 2.14 -6.27
C ILE A 51 -2.89 3.57 -6.77
N ASN A 52 -2.20 4.54 -6.20
CA ASN A 52 -2.43 5.96 -6.45
C ASN A 52 -1.75 6.46 -7.73
N ILE A 53 -2.23 5.99 -8.90
CA ILE A 53 -1.69 6.31 -10.23
C ILE A 53 -1.69 7.82 -10.55
N ASN A 54 -2.58 8.57 -9.93
CA ASN A 54 -2.73 10.02 -10.10
C ASN A 54 -1.83 10.87 -9.19
N LYS A 55 -1.06 10.25 -8.30
CA LYS A 55 -0.18 10.98 -7.38
C LYS A 55 1.23 11.15 -7.97
N PRO A 56 1.93 12.25 -7.63
CA PRO A 56 3.33 12.43 -8.03
C PRO A 56 4.23 11.27 -7.59
N GLY A 57 5.22 10.92 -8.42
CA GLY A 57 6.16 9.84 -8.10
C GLY A 57 5.69 8.42 -8.45
N PHE A 58 4.48 8.25 -9.00
CA PHE A 58 3.96 6.93 -9.35
C PHE A 58 4.88 6.16 -10.31
N ALA A 59 5.32 6.78 -11.40
CA ALA A 59 6.19 6.12 -12.39
C ALA A 59 7.56 5.72 -11.80
N GLU A 60 8.13 6.59 -10.94
CA GLU A 60 9.36 6.26 -10.22
C GLU A 60 9.16 5.07 -9.28
N TYR A 61 8.04 5.04 -8.57
CA TYR A 61 7.70 3.92 -7.69
C TYR A 61 7.54 2.61 -8.46
N MET A 62 6.90 2.62 -9.64
CA MET A 62 6.80 1.43 -10.49
C MET A 62 8.18 0.90 -10.90
N GLY A 63 9.16 1.78 -11.14
CA GLY A 63 10.54 1.38 -11.36
C GLY A 63 11.16 0.66 -10.16
N LYS A 64 10.95 1.17 -8.95
CA LYS A 64 11.41 0.53 -7.70
C LYS A 64 10.74 -0.83 -7.49
N LEU A 65 9.43 -0.92 -7.71
CA LEU A 65 8.69 -2.18 -7.63
C LEU A 65 9.20 -3.21 -8.65
N ALA A 66 9.50 -2.78 -9.88
CA ALA A 66 10.10 -3.64 -10.90
C ALA A 66 11.44 -4.21 -10.43
N ALA A 67 12.32 -3.36 -9.90
CA ALA A 67 13.64 -3.77 -9.42
C ALA A 67 13.56 -4.83 -8.31
N VAL A 68 12.67 -4.65 -7.32
CA VAL A 68 12.49 -5.60 -6.21
C VAL A 68 12.02 -6.98 -6.66
N VAL A 69 11.27 -7.07 -7.77
CA VAL A 69 10.85 -8.36 -8.35
C VAL A 69 11.77 -8.88 -9.45
N GLY A 70 12.94 -8.26 -9.63
CA GLY A 70 13.97 -8.68 -10.58
C GLY A 70 13.62 -8.38 -12.05
N LYS A 71 12.83 -7.31 -12.29
CA LYS A 71 12.47 -6.85 -13.63
C LYS A 71 13.07 -5.48 -13.91
N GLU A 72 13.42 -5.22 -15.17
CA GLU A 72 13.88 -3.89 -15.59
C GLU A 72 12.74 -2.86 -15.55
N LYS A 73 11.54 -3.26 -15.97
CA LYS A 73 10.33 -2.42 -15.95
C LYS A 73 9.06 -3.26 -15.85
N LEU A 74 7.98 -2.64 -15.41
CA LEU A 74 6.63 -3.19 -15.48
C LEU A 74 5.94 -2.60 -16.73
N ALA A 75 6.02 -3.33 -17.85
CA ALA A 75 5.61 -2.80 -19.15
C ALA A 75 4.08 -2.76 -19.37
N CYS A 76 3.32 -3.47 -18.57
CA CYS A 76 1.87 -3.62 -18.72
C CYS A 76 1.20 -3.86 -17.39
N ILE A 77 -0.13 -3.77 -17.36
CA ILE A 77 -0.92 -3.97 -16.15
C ILE A 77 -0.75 -5.37 -15.56
N ASP A 78 -0.62 -6.42 -16.40
CA ASP A 78 -0.34 -7.77 -15.91
C ASP A 78 1.02 -7.83 -15.21
N CYS A 79 2.01 -7.09 -15.72
CA CYS A 79 3.32 -7.01 -15.05
C CYS A 79 3.22 -6.37 -13.65
N VAL A 80 2.32 -5.39 -13.47
CA VAL A 80 2.07 -4.75 -12.17
C VAL A 80 1.38 -5.73 -11.22
N THR A 81 0.31 -6.39 -11.67
CA THR A 81 -0.43 -7.35 -10.84
C THR A 81 0.43 -8.56 -10.45
N ASP A 82 1.27 -9.06 -11.35
CA ASP A 82 2.24 -10.12 -11.05
C ASP A 82 3.29 -9.69 -10.02
N ALA A 83 3.80 -8.45 -10.15
CA ALA A 83 4.76 -7.90 -9.20
C ALA A 83 4.14 -7.78 -7.81
N LEU A 84 2.93 -7.22 -7.70
CA LEU A 84 2.20 -7.11 -6.44
C LEU A 84 1.89 -8.49 -5.85
N THR A 85 1.50 -9.48 -6.67
CA THR A 85 1.26 -10.86 -6.23
C THR A 85 2.53 -11.46 -5.61
N LYS A 86 3.68 -11.35 -6.26
CA LYS A 86 4.96 -11.82 -5.71
C LYS A 86 5.31 -11.14 -4.39
N ARG A 87 5.05 -9.84 -4.29
CA ARG A 87 5.35 -9.10 -3.07
C ARG A 87 4.44 -9.50 -1.91
N ILE A 88 3.15 -9.68 -2.16
CA ILE A 88 2.23 -10.10 -1.09
C ILE A 88 2.49 -11.55 -0.63
N GLU A 89 2.91 -12.43 -1.54
CA GLU A 89 3.37 -13.78 -1.18
C GLU A 89 4.58 -13.74 -0.26
N PHE A 90 5.58 -12.91 -0.58
CA PHE A 90 6.74 -12.68 0.30
C PHE A 90 6.32 -12.13 1.68
N PHE A 91 5.37 -11.19 1.73
CA PHE A 91 4.85 -10.67 3.01
C PHE A 91 4.10 -11.76 3.80
N ALA A 92 3.33 -12.62 3.12
CA ALA A 92 2.64 -13.75 3.76
C ALA A 92 3.62 -14.73 4.41
N GLU A 93 4.75 -15.05 3.75
CA GLU A 93 5.84 -15.88 4.28
C GLU A 93 6.48 -15.24 5.53
N MET A 94 6.52 -13.91 5.58
CA MET A 94 7.02 -13.14 6.72
C MET A 94 6.00 -13.02 7.87
N GLY A 95 4.78 -13.56 7.70
CA GLY A 95 3.76 -13.59 8.73
C GLY A 95 2.68 -12.52 8.60
N CYS A 96 2.61 -11.82 7.47
CA CYS A 96 1.53 -10.86 7.18
C CYS A 96 0.15 -11.52 7.30
N ARG A 97 -0.77 -10.86 8.02
CA ARG A 97 -2.15 -11.32 8.22
C ARG A 97 -3.18 -10.25 7.90
N ALA A 98 -2.73 -9.02 7.67
CA ALA A 98 -3.60 -7.90 7.28
C ALA A 98 -2.93 -7.05 6.20
N SER A 99 -3.74 -6.48 5.33
CA SER A 99 -3.32 -5.34 4.51
C SER A 99 -3.71 -4.04 5.20
N ASP A 100 -3.11 -2.95 4.77
CA ASP A 100 -3.43 -1.60 5.24
C ASP A 100 -3.51 -0.67 4.01
N HIS A 101 -4.68 -0.10 3.77
CA HIS A 101 -4.91 0.81 2.64
C HIS A 101 -5.37 2.16 3.17
N GLY A 102 -4.67 3.24 2.78
CA GLY A 102 -5.05 4.61 3.12
C GLY A 102 -5.58 5.35 1.89
N LEU A 103 -6.89 5.34 1.69
CA LEU A 103 -7.55 5.91 0.52
C LEU A 103 -8.18 7.27 0.83
N ASP A 104 -8.07 8.22 -0.09
CA ASP A 104 -8.76 9.52 0.02
C ASP A 104 -10.29 9.31 0.07
N TYR A 105 -10.79 8.33 -0.68
CA TYR A 105 -12.16 7.78 -0.70
C TYR A 105 -12.11 6.38 -1.32
N ILE A 106 -13.18 5.61 -1.26
CA ILE A 106 -13.23 4.28 -1.90
C ILE A 106 -13.58 4.48 -3.39
N PRO A 107 -12.63 4.26 -4.31
CA PRO A 107 -12.90 4.33 -5.74
C PRO A 107 -13.65 3.07 -6.18
N TYR A 108 -14.71 3.23 -6.97
CA TYR A 108 -15.33 2.11 -7.66
C TYR A 108 -15.76 2.52 -9.06
N ARG A 109 -15.04 2.02 -10.05
CA ARG A 109 -15.36 2.18 -11.47
C ARG A 109 -14.76 1.02 -12.25
N GLU A 110 -15.61 0.12 -12.70
CA GLU A 110 -15.18 -1.04 -13.49
C GLU A 110 -14.71 -0.61 -14.89
N ALA A 111 -13.71 -1.29 -15.39
CA ALA A 111 -13.18 -1.11 -16.74
C ALA A 111 -12.58 -2.42 -17.27
N ALA A 112 -12.57 -2.58 -18.58
CA ALA A 112 -11.89 -3.69 -19.23
C ALA A 112 -10.37 -3.60 -19.00
N LYS A 113 -9.70 -4.74 -18.95
CA LYS A 113 -8.25 -4.82 -18.73
C LYS A 113 -7.45 -4.02 -19.76
N GLU A 114 -7.90 -4.03 -20.99
CA GLU A 114 -7.26 -3.32 -22.10
C GLU A 114 -7.31 -1.79 -21.88
N GLU A 115 -8.43 -1.28 -21.37
CA GLU A 115 -8.59 0.13 -21.02
C GLU A 115 -7.69 0.51 -19.82
N VAL A 116 -7.67 -0.30 -18.77
CA VAL A 116 -6.80 -0.09 -17.60
C VAL A 116 -5.33 -0.10 -18.03
N ASN A 117 -4.95 -1.02 -18.93
CA ASN A 117 -3.60 -1.08 -19.45
C ASN A 117 -3.24 0.17 -20.27
N ALA A 118 -4.15 0.70 -21.07
CA ALA A 118 -3.93 1.95 -21.80
C ALA A 118 -3.73 3.13 -20.85
N ILE A 119 -4.54 3.23 -19.78
CA ILE A 119 -4.40 4.25 -18.74
C ILE A 119 -3.02 4.14 -18.07
N TYR A 120 -2.62 2.93 -17.67
CA TYR A 120 -1.31 2.70 -17.07
C TYR A 120 -0.18 3.14 -17.98
N GLN A 121 -0.20 2.72 -19.25
CA GLN A 121 0.85 3.08 -20.23
C GLN A 121 0.90 4.58 -20.51
N LYS A 122 -0.24 5.28 -20.54
CA LYS A 122 -0.34 6.72 -20.66
C LYS A 122 0.44 7.42 -19.54
N VAL A 123 0.17 7.03 -18.27
CA VAL A 123 0.84 7.63 -17.12
C VAL A 123 2.33 7.29 -17.08
N MET A 124 2.72 6.07 -17.46
CA MET A 124 4.13 5.68 -17.55
C MET A 124 4.93 6.43 -18.63
N LYS A 125 4.26 7.07 -19.59
CA LYS A 125 4.87 8.00 -20.56
C LYS A 125 4.96 9.44 -20.06
N GLY A 126 4.51 9.72 -18.83
CA GLY A 126 4.50 11.04 -18.21
C GLY A 126 3.25 11.88 -18.48
N GLU A 127 2.21 11.29 -19.06
CA GLU A 127 0.93 11.96 -19.25
C GLU A 127 0.08 11.89 -17.98
N THR A 128 -0.77 12.89 -17.76
CA THR A 128 -1.71 12.90 -16.63
C THR A 128 -2.95 12.06 -16.93
N CYS A 129 -3.49 11.39 -15.90
CA CYS A 129 -4.80 10.74 -15.99
C CYS A 129 -5.90 11.64 -15.41
N THR A 130 -7.12 11.47 -15.89
CA THR A 130 -8.32 12.06 -15.31
C THR A 130 -8.68 11.33 -14.01
N THR A 131 -9.59 11.90 -13.21
CA THR A 131 -10.12 11.22 -12.01
C THR A 131 -10.80 9.90 -12.39
N GLU A 132 -11.59 9.88 -13.47
CA GLU A 132 -12.24 8.67 -13.94
C GLU A 132 -11.25 7.57 -14.34
N GLU A 133 -10.20 7.93 -15.09
CA GLU A 133 -9.13 6.98 -15.44
C GLU A 133 -8.41 6.45 -14.20
N ALA A 134 -8.14 7.33 -13.22
CA ALA A 134 -7.52 6.91 -11.97
C ALA A 134 -8.41 5.92 -11.19
N GLU A 135 -9.72 6.18 -11.07
CA GLU A 135 -10.67 5.29 -10.43
C GLU A 135 -10.74 3.91 -11.10
N LYS A 136 -10.72 3.85 -12.44
CA LYS A 136 -10.68 2.60 -13.21
C LYS A 136 -9.44 1.77 -12.87
N TYR A 137 -8.28 2.40 -12.87
CA TYR A 137 -7.03 1.74 -12.49
C TYR A 137 -7.04 1.28 -11.03
N GLN A 138 -7.41 2.15 -10.11
CA GLN A 138 -7.47 1.87 -8.67
C GLN A 138 -8.42 0.72 -8.36
N THR A 139 -9.63 0.73 -8.95
CA THR A 139 -10.62 -0.35 -8.81
C THR A 139 -10.05 -1.68 -9.28
N TYR A 140 -9.40 -1.71 -10.45
CA TYR A 140 -8.79 -2.92 -11.00
C TYR A 140 -7.72 -3.50 -10.06
N ILE A 141 -6.83 -2.65 -9.56
CA ILE A 141 -5.76 -3.08 -8.64
C ILE A 141 -6.34 -3.55 -7.30
N LEU A 142 -7.31 -2.83 -6.72
CA LEU A 142 -7.93 -3.20 -5.44
C LEU A 142 -8.65 -4.54 -5.53
N ILE A 143 -9.39 -4.79 -6.62
CA ILE A 143 -10.05 -6.08 -6.87
C ILE A 143 -9.03 -7.21 -7.01
N HIS A 144 -7.93 -6.97 -7.76
CA HIS A 144 -6.85 -7.95 -7.88
C HIS A 144 -6.25 -8.28 -6.51
N LEU A 145 -5.89 -7.26 -5.73
CA LEU A 145 -5.34 -7.43 -4.39
C LEU A 145 -6.31 -8.16 -3.45
N GLY A 146 -7.60 -7.80 -3.46
CA GLY A 146 -8.62 -8.49 -2.67
C GLY A 146 -8.70 -9.98 -2.96
N LYS A 147 -8.59 -10.37 -4.23
CA LYS A 147 -8.50 -11.79 -4.62
C LYS A 147 -7.23 -12.47 -4.06
N GLN A 148 -6.08 -11.78 -4.08
CA GLN A 148 -4.85 -12.33 -3.51
C GLN A 148 -4.91 -12.41 -1.98
N TYR A 149 -5.48 -11.41 -1.31
CA TYR A 149 -5.70 -11.44 0.14
C TYR A 149 -6.58 -12.62 0.54
N HIS A 150 -7.70 -12.83 -0.17
CA HIS A 150 -8.57 -13.97 0.06
C HIS A 150 -7.82 -15.31 -0.11
N ARG A 151 -7.06 -15.46 -1.20
CA ARG A 151 -6.26 -16.68 -1.47
C ARG A 151 -5.24 -16.98 -0.36
N LEU A 152 -4.65 -15.94 0.24
CA LEU A 152 -3.58 -16.06 1.24
C LEU A 152 -4.10 -15.98 2.69
N GLY A 153 -5.40 -15.81 2.91
CA GLY A 153 -5.99 -15.67 4.24
C GLY A 153 -5.56 -14.39 4.96
N ILE A 154 -5.38 -13.30 4.19
CA ILE A 154 -5.01 -11.96 4.69
C ILE A 154 -6.27 -11.12 4.80
N ALA A 155 -6.50 -10.47 5.95
CA ALA A 155 -7.61 -9.54 6.13
C ALA A 155 -7.35 -8.25 5.35
N MET A 156 -8.30 -7.83 4.51
CA MET A 156 -8.22 -6.56 3.80
C MET A 156 -8.73 -5.44 4.72
N GLN A 157 -7.83 -4.58 5.18
CA GLN A 157 -8.16 -3.42 6.01
C GLN A 157 -8.11 -2.15 5.14
N ILE A 158 -9.21 -1.41 5.11
CA ILE A 158 -9.33 -0.18 4.31
C ILE A 158 -9.57 0.99 5.25
N HIS A 159 -8.62 1.92 5.32
CA HIS A 159 -8.78 3.24 5.88
C HIS A 159 -9.14 4.20 4.74
N TYR A 160 -10.21 4.97 4.89
CA TYR A 160 -10.69 5.87 3.84
C TYR A 160 -11.27 7.16 4.42
N ASN A 161 -11.57 8.12 3.55
CA ASN A 161 -12.12 9.43 3.90
C ASN A 161 -11.18 10.28 4.78
N CYS A 162 -9.88 10.21 4.48
CA CYS A 162 -8.92 11.10 5.10
C CYS A 162 -8.43 12.13 4.07
N LEU A 163 -8.67 13.41 4.35
CA LEU A 163 -8.09 14.52 3.60
C LEU A 163 -6.76 14.92 4.25
N ARG A 164 -5.67 14.60 3.55
CA ARG A 164 -4.32 14.74 4.10
C ARG A 164 -3.79 16.17 4.04
N ASN A 165 -3.04 16.55 5.08
CA ASN A 165 -2.18 17.74 5.09
C ASN A 165 -2.93 19.05 4.79
N VAL A 166 -4.13 19.23 5.30
CA VAL A 166 -4.99 20.38 4.99
C VAL A 166 -4.43 21.71 5.50
N ASN A 167 -3.60 21.72 6.54
CA ASN A 167 -2.88 22.90 7.00
C ASN A 167 -1.60 23.09 6.19
N ARG A 168 -1.72 23.72 5.02
CA ARG A 168 -0.62 23.90 4.07
C ARG A 168 0.57 24.65 4.66
N SER A 169 0.34 25.63 5.54
CA SER A 169 1.41 26.44 6.14
C SER A 169 2.24 25.63 7.13
N GLN A 170 1.63 24.75 7.89
CA GLN A 170 2.35 23.88 8.81
C GLN A 170 2.98 22.68 8.09
N TYR A 171 2.29 22.14 7.08
CA TYR A 171 2.87 21.10 6.22
C TYR A 171 4.19 21.54 5.58
N ALA A 172 4.26 22.81 5.10
CA ALA A 172 5.49 23.35 4.52
C ALA A 172 6.66 23.45 5.53
N LYS A 173 6.36 23.54 6.84
CA LYS A 173 7.37 23.63 7.91
C LYS A 173 7.77 22.29 8.50
N LEU A 174 6.81 21.38 8.70
CA LEU A 174 6.96 20.16 9.48
C LEU A 174 6.88 18.88 8.65
N GLY A 175 6.41 18.96 7.41
CA GLY A 175 6.22 17.79 6.53
C GLY A 175 4.94 17.01 6.81
N PRO A 176 4.81 15.80 6.21
CA PRO A 176 3.65 14.93 6.35
C PRO A 176 3.56 14.29 7.73
N ASP A 177 2.40 13.71 8.04
CA ASP A 177 2.13 12.89 9.23
C ASP A 177 2.33 13.62 10.57
N THR A 178 2.06 14.92 10.58
CA THR A 178 2.24 15.79 11.75
C THR A 178 0.91 16.33 12.34
N GLY A 179 -0.20 15.60 12.08
CA GLY A 179 -1.49 15.85 12.75
C GLY A 179 -2.39 16.86 12.04
N TYR A 180 -2.20 17.11 10.75
CA TYR A 180 -3.00 18.08 9.96
C TYR A 180 -3.99 17.42 9.01
N ASP A 181 -4.39 16.22 9.28
CA ASP A 181 -5.40 15.50 8.51
C ASP A 181 -6.80 15.83 9.02
N MET A 182 -7.79 15.75 8.14
CA MET A 182 -9.18 15.92 8.49
C MET A 182 -10.07 14.91 7.74
N ILE A 183 -11.32 14.81 8.16
CA ILE A 183 -12.31 13.95 7.49
C ILE A 183 -12.60 14.51 6.09
N ASN A 184 -12.53 13.66 5.09
CA ASN A 184 -13.01 13.95 3.74
C ASN A 184 -14.53 13.73 3.68
N THR A 185 -15.21 14.55 2.90
CA THR A 185 -16.67 14.46 2.66
C THR A 185 -16.99 13.79 1.32
N ALA A 186 -16.01 13.25 0.61
CA ALA A 186 -16.26 12.49 -0.62
C ALA A 186 -17.12 11.27 -0.32
N THR A 187 -17.97 10.89 -1.28
CA THR A 187 -18.81 9.69 -1.18
C THR A 187 -17.95 8.46 -0.91
N CYS A 188 -18.38 7.64 0.03
CA CYS A 188 -17.68 6.45 0.44
C CYS A 188 -18.59 5.24 0.29
N GLY A 189 -18.29 4.34 -0.65
CA GLY A 189 -18.66 2.94 -0.65
C GLY A 189 -20.10 2.54 -0.29
N GLY A 190 -21.03 3.47 -0.33
CA GLY A 190 -22.45 3.23 -0.09
C GLY A 190 -23.28 3.18 -1.38
N GLU A 191 -22.62 3.23 -2.53
CA GLU A 191 -23.24 3.11 -3.84
C GLU A 191 -23.01 1.74 -4.45
#